data_a166dd2be15f3c5ae999ae5f057cdbd0
#
_entry.id   a166dd2be15f3c5ae999ae5f057cdbd0
#
_cell.length_a   1.000
_cell.length_b   1.000
_cell.length_c   1.000
_cell.angle_alpha   90.00
_cell.angle_beta   90.00
_cell.angle_gamma   90.00
#
_symmetry.space_group_name_H-M   'P 1'
#
loop_
_entity.id
_entity.type
_entity.pdbx_description
1 polymer ?
#
loop_
_entity_poly.entity_id
_entity_poly.type
_entity_poly.pdbx_seq_one_letter_code
_entity_poly.pdbx_strand_id
1 'polypeptide(L)'
;MANITQTIPSLNAGISQQPDEQKRPGQVRDMVNAIPDVTQGLLKRPAGKFVSTLTNSTSDGKWFHYYRDENEQYIGQVARNGVVRMWACVEVKDPLGNTIHNAGAEVTVVNGIGNNTYLTHTGPEDIQTLTLNDFTYLTNRNVITEMDPSVTEPAGDFTKEVFIELKQISYAKQYSFNVFDQDGSQDSHFTTTTTATRINVERVRDSNNYCDTNGFMRTHANRGTGNNARCDESAGDGRDAFAPNVATRIFSVDSNKQLVDGSATGGIMSNSNLSDTDYQYNVRTYASGGSGSGSDYVSGRKNLYFRIATTGQSVPFTSGSGDSQTTTYQARYTTTYDLLHGGDGWLQGDFFYVWMKDAFYKVTVEEISTSKLQANLCLGRPQPTPFDNETTITAESILGDMRQELIDSGFPAADITQIGIGLHLKRSAPFNASTGVGELLNVVASEVNDVGDLPSQCKHGMIVEVVNSNADEDNHYVRFNGNNGRDGEGTWQECAKPGRTIRFKYSKMPVALIRTRDGNFRLTELDNSSYSITVGGTTTTHKAPFWEDALVGDDITNPEPSFIGRPINKMLFFRNRLIMLANEFIIASRPGDYLNFFSKSAIQFVASDPIDLSGSSEYPA
;
A
#
# COMPACT_ATOMS: atom_id res chain seq x y z
N MET A 1 -44.71 -79.01 -43.96
CA MET A 1 -44.08 -78.07 -43.02
C MET A 1 -45.14 -77.75 -41.99
N ALA A 2 -44.86 -77.97 -40.71
CA ALA A 2 -45.79 -77.63 -39.62
C ALA A 2 -45.79 -76.14 -39.46
N ASN A 3 -46.99 -75.53 -39.53
CA ASN A 3 -47.12 -74.12 -39.26
C ASN A 3 -46.82 -73.85 -37.76
N ILE A 4 -45.80 -73.09 -37.48
CA ILE A 4 -45.48 -72.62 -36.13
C ILE A 4 -46.42 -71.40 -35.89
N THR A 5 -47.36 -71.56 -35.02
CA THR A 5 -48.25 -70.49 -34.60
C THR A 5 -47.69 -69.90 -33.31
N GLN A 6 -47.27 -68.66 -33.37
CA GLN A 6 -46.91 -67.91 -32.15
C GLN A 6 -48.04 -67.01 -31.72
N THR A 7 -48.51 -67.16 -30.51
CA THR A 7 -49.53 -66.28 -29.93
C THR A 7 -48.82 -65.13 -29.23
N ILE A 8 -49.13 -63.89 -29.65
CA ILE A 8 -48.64 -62.71 -28.94
C ILE A 8 -49.57 -62.48 -27.75
N PRO A 9 -49.07 -62.60 -26.54
CA PRO A 9 -49.88 -62.32 -25.35
C PRO A 9 -50.31 -60.86 -25.29
N SER A 10 -51.29 -60.55 -24.42
CA SER A 10 -51.68 -59.16 -24.22
C SER A 10 -50.48 -58.36 -23.64
N LEU A 11 -50.19 -57.17 -24.21
CA LEU A 11 -49.02 -56.34 -23.88
C LEU A 11 -49.29 -55.43 -22.65
N ASN A 12 -49.97 -55.93 -21.65
CA ASN A 12 -50.40 -55.15 -20.47
C ASN A 12 -49.54 -55.39 -19.22
N ALA A 13 -48.49 -56.23 -19.32
CA ALA A 13 -47.62 -56.53 -18.18
C ALA A 13 -46.51 -55.47 -17.96
N GLY A 14 -46.55 -54.33 -18.72
CA GLY A 14 -45.68 -53.20 -18.53
C GLY A 14 -44.31 -53.28 -19.24
N ILE A 15 -43.42 -52.31 -18.92
CA ILE A 15 -42.09 -52.18 -19.46
C ILE A 15 -41.10 -52.89 -18.51
N SER A 16 -40.17 -53.73 -19.08
CA SER A 16 -39.14 -54.39 -18.32
C SER A 16 -37.77 -54.17 -18.95
N GLN A 17 -36.79 -53.77 -18.16
CA GLN A 17 -35.38 -53.65 -18.54
C GLN A 17 -34.60 -54.96 -18.53
N GLN A 18 -35.23 -56.07 -18.11
CA GLN A 18 -34.61 -57.38 -18.11
C GLN A 18 -34.26 -57.83 -19.54
N PRO A 19 -33.24 -58.69 -19.72
CA PRO A 19 -32.99 -59.36 -20.99
C PRO A 19 -34.25 -60.03 -21.54
N ASP A 20 -34.37 -60.11 -22.84
CA ASP A 20 -35.61 -60.62 -23.50
C ASP A 20 -35.95 -62.02 -23.09
N GLU A 21 -34.96 -62.87 -22.82
CA GLU A 21 -35.15 -64.25 -22.35
C GLU A 21 -35.74 -64.37 -20.93
N GLN A 22 -35.61 -63.28 -20.15
CA GLN A 22 -36.10 -63.23 -18.76
C GLN A 22 -37.43 -62.47 -18.62
N LYS A 23 -37.90 -61.86 -19.69
CA LYS A 23 -39.17 -61.13 -19.67
C LYS A 23 -40.35 -62.08 -19.54
N ARG A 24 -41.30 -61.70 -18.71
CA ARG A 24 -42.56 -62.44 -18.60
C ARG A 24 -43.43 -62.16 -19.84
N PRO A 25 -44.29 -63.13 -20.25
CA PRO A 25 -45.23 -62.89 -21.32
C PRO A 25 -46.07 -61.63 -21.08
N GLY A 26 -46.17 -60.77 -22.11
CA GLY A 26 -46.87 -59.50 -22.01
C GLY A 26 -46.05 -58.28 -21.55
N GLN A 27 -44.80 -58.48 -21.14
CA GLN A 27 -43.88 -57.38 -20.91
C GLN A 27 -43.22 -56.95 -22.22
N VAL A 28 -42.95 -55.65 -22.34
CA VAL A 28 -42.30 -55.03 -23.50
C VAL A 28 -41.01 -54.33 -23.10
N ARG A 29 -40.11 -54.11 -24.07
CA ARG A 29 -38.86 -53.41 -23.85
C ARG A 29 -39.09 -51.90 -23.77
N ASP A 30 -40.00 -51.42 -24.64
CA ASP A 30 -40.36 -50.00 -24.72
C ASP A 30 -41.83 -49.87 -25.12
N MET A 31 -42.45 -48.74 -24.75
CA MET A 31 -43.84 -48.46 -25.06
C MET A 31 -44.01 -46.95 -25.33
N VAL A 32 -44.38 -46.59 -26.52
CA VAL A 32 -44.53 -45.20 -26.94
C VAL A 32 -46.03 -44.90 -27.16
N ASN A 33 -46.51 -43.83 -26.54
CA ASN A 33 -47.92 -43.38 -26.60
C ASN A 33 -48.98 -44.43 -26.23
N ALA A 34 -48.62 -45.38 -25.37
CA ALA A 34 -49.52 -46.40 -24.87
C ALA A 34 -49.35 -46.58 -23.34
N ILE A 35 -50.40 -46.96 -22.66
CA ILE A 35 -50.45 -47.22 -21.23
C ILE A 35 -51.01 -48.63 -21.02
N PRO A 36 -50.26 -49.52 -20.33
CA PRO A 36 -50.76 -50.85 -20.00
C PRO A 36 -51.74 -50.73 -18.85
N ASP A 37 -52.92 -51.29 -19.04
CA ASP A 37 -53.96 -51.43 -18.01
C ASP A 37 -54.36 -52.88 -17.84
N VAL A 38 -54.41 -53.36 -16.59
CA VAL A 38 -54.67 -54.76 -16.27
C VAL A 38 -56.05 -55.20 -16.66
N THR A 39 -57.01 -54.27 -16.64
CA THR A 39 -58.44 -54.57 -16.92
C THR A 39 -58.81 -54.30 -18.37
N GLN A 40 -58.26 -53.22 -18.98
CA GLN A 40 -58.66 -52.78 -20.31
C GLN A 40 -57.61 -53.13 -21.39
N GLY A 41 -56.47 -53.72 -20.98
CA GLY A 41 -55.39 -54.03 -21.90
C GLY A 41 -54.51 -52.85 -22.21
N LEU A 42 -54.03 -52.73 -23.46
CA LEU A 42 -53.18 -51.63 -23.90
C LEU A 42 -54.03 -50.46 -24.37
N LEU A 43 -53.99 -49.40 -23.59
CA LEU A 43 -54.71 -48.17 -23.90
C LEU A 43 -53.83 -47.16 -24.61
N LYS A 44 -54.45 -46.33 -25.43
CA LYS A 44 -53.81 -45.15 -25.99
C LYS A 44 -53.57 -44.12 -24.91
N ARG A 45 -52.41 -43.52 -24.90
CA ARG A 45 -52.11 -42.39 -24.02
C ARG A 45 -53.19 -41.30 -24.15
N PRO A 46 -53.71 -40.79 -23.03
CA PRO A 46 -54.64 -39.65 -23.06
C PRO A 46 -54.05 -38.47 -23.83
N ALA A 47 -54.86 -37.75 -24.52
CA ALA A 47 -54.48 -36.49 -25.18
C ALA A 47 -54.15 -35.44 -24.13
N GLY A 48 -53.31 -34.52 -24.48
CA GLY A 48 -53.07 -33.31 -23.67
C GLY A 48 -54.36 -32.48 -23.61
N LYS A 49 -54.70 -31.99 -22.39
CA LYS A 49 -55.75 -30.99 -22.23
C LYS A 49 -55.19 -29.62 -22.55
N PHE A 50 -55.80 -28.91 -23.50
CA PHE A 50 -55.47 -27.52 -23.74
C PHE A 50 -55.82 -26.68 -22.51
N VAL A 51 -54.86 -25.87 -22.03
CA VAL A 51 -55.03 -25.00 -20.86
C VAL A 51 -55.16 -23.55 -21.31
N SER A 52 -54.19 -23.03 -22.05
CA SER A 52 -54.19 -21.66 -22.55
C SER A 52 -53.20 -21.49 -23.71
N THR A 53 -53.42 -20.47 -24.53
CA THR A 53 -52.41 -19.98 -25.49
C THR A 53 -51.59 -18.90 -24.82
N LEU A 54 -50.25 -19.09 -24.77
CA LEU A 54 -49.35 -18.12 -24.19
C LEU A 54 -48.99 -17.07 -25.25
N THR A 55 -49.40 -15.83 -25.02
CA THR A 55 -49.17 -14.70 -25.93
C THR A 55 -47.67 -14.43 -26.08
N ASN A 56 -47.24 -14.06 -27.28
CA ASN A 56 -45.83 -13.70 -27.57
C ASN A 56 -44.79 -14.80 -27.33
N SER A 57 -45.19 -16.05 -27.03
CA SER A 57 -44.25 -17.16 -26.92
C SER A 57 -43.62 -17.49 -28.27
N THR A 58 -42.40 -18.00 -28.28
CA THR A 58 -41.67 -18.46 -29.47
C THR A 58 -41.49 -19.97 -29.44
N SER A 59 -41.37 -20.59 -30.61
CA SER A 59 -41.27 -22.06 -30.71
C SER A 59 -39.93 -22.62 -30.26
N ASP A 60 -38.88 -21.80 -30.23
CA ASP A 60 -37.48 -22.19 -30.11
C ASP A 60 -36.77 -21.56 -28.91
N GLY A 61 -37.52 -21.05 -27.95
CA GLY A 61 -36.98 -20.51 -26.69
C GLY A 61 -36.78 -21.57 -25.60
N LYS A 62 -35.92 -21.24 -24.65
CA LYS A 62 -35.72 -22.03 -23.42
C LYS A 62 -36.89 -21.84 -22.47
N TRP A 63 -37.61 -22.90 -22.18
CA TRP A 63 -38.65 -22.89 -21.18
C TRP A 63 -38.11 -23.24 -19.81
N PHE A 64 -38.64 -22.57 -18.76
CA PHE A 64 -38.36 -22.86 -17.37
C PHE A 64 -39.58 -22.62 -16.49
N HIS A 65 -39.56 -23.15 -15.29
CA HIS A 65 -40.65 -23.08 -14.35
C HIS A 65 -40.19 -22.30 -13.10
N TYR A 66 -41.03 -21.38 -12.64
CA TYR A 66 -40.89 -20.65 -11.40
C TYR A 66 -42.01 -21.02 -10.46
N TYR A 67 -41.68 -21.71 -9.39
CA TYR A 67 -42.66 -22.16 -8.38
C TYR A 67 -42.28 -21.51 -7.05
N ARG A 68 -43.17 -20.69 -6.52
CA ARG A 68 -43.06 -20.10 -5.19
C ARG A 68 -43.86 -20.89 -4.18
N ASP A 69 -45.17 -21.03 -4.44
CA ASP A 69 -46.13 -21.84 -3.68
C ASP A 69 -47.29 -22.28 -4.57
N GLU A 70 -48.30 -22.92 -3.99
CA GLU A 70 -49.48 -23.40 -4.73
C GLU A 70 -50.28 -22.26 -5.37
N ASN A 71 -50.23 -21.05 -4.82
CA ASN A 71 -50.97 -19.89 -5.27
C ASN A 71 -50.15 -18.97 -6.19
N GLU A 72 -48.83 -19.20 -6.31
CA GLU A 72 -47.95 -18.37 -7.10
C GLU A 72 -46.99 -19.22 -7.92
N GLN A 73 -47.39 -19.49 -9.14
CA GLN A 73 -46.66 -20.33 -10.10
C GLN A 73 -46.60 -19.64 -11.47
N TYR A 74 -45.45 -19.70 -12.09
CA TYR A 74 -45.25 -19.11 -13.41
C TYR A 74 -44.46 -20.05 -14.32
N ILE A 75 -44.66 -19.90 -15.63
CA ILE A 75 -43.80 -20.48 -16.66
C ILE A 75 -43.07 -19.35 -17.36
N GLY A 76 -41.77 -19.51 -17.53
CA GLY A 76 -40.91 -18.54 -18.20
C GLY A 76 -40.34 -19.07 -19.49
N GLN A 77 -40.05 -18.16 -20.41
CA GLN A 77 -39.33 -18.44 -21.63
C GLN A 77 -38.22 -17.41 -21.86
N VAL A 78 -37.03 -17.89 -22.17
CA VAL A 78 -35.97 -17.08 -22.75
C VAL A 78 -35.99 -17.31 -24.27
N ALA A 79 -36.41 -16.31 -25.01
CA ALA A 79 -36.43 -16.37 -26.47
C ALA A 79 -34.99 -16.32 -27.06
N ARG A 80 -34.77 -16.79 -28.27
CA ARG A 80 -33.45 -16.81 -28.95
C ARG A 80 -32.71 -15.47 -28.97
N ASN A 81 -33.47 -14.39 -29.05
CA ASN A 81 -32.92 -13.03 -28.98
C ASN A 81 -32.67 -12.52 -27.56
N GLY A 82 -32.73 -13.40 -26.56
CA GLY A 82 -32.49 -13.07 -25.16
C GLY A 82 -33.65 -12.40 -24.41
N VAL A 83 -34.78 -12.21 -25.06
CA VAL A 83 -35.96 -11.65 -24.37
C VAL A 83 -36.56 -12.68 -23.42
N VAL A 84 -36.76 -12.29 -22.16
CA VAL A 84 -37.40 -13.11 -21.14
C VAL A 84 -38.87 -12.75 -21.03
N ARG A 85 -39.72 -13.74 -21.03
CA ARG A 85 -41.18 -13.59 -20.82
C ARG A 85 -41.66 -14.52 -19.73
N MET A 86 -42.68 -14.10 -19.00
CA MET A 86 -43.29 -14.86 -17.91
C MET A 86 -44.81 -14.89 -18.08
N TRP A 87 -45.42 -16.01 -17.74
CA TRP A 87 -46.88 -16.15 -17.70
C TRP A 87 -47.31 -16.82 -16.40
N ALA A 88 -48.41 -16.34 -15.82
CA ALA A 88 -48.96 -16.93 -14.61
C ALA A 88 -49.64 -18.28 -14.92
N CYS A 89 -49.29 -19.33 -14.20
CA CYS A 89 -49.91 -20.65 -14.32
C CYS A 89 -51.27 -20.74 -13.58
N VAL A 90 -51.40 -19.95 -12.52
CA VAL A 90 -52.59 -19.86 -11.66
C VAL A 90 -53.00 -18.40 -11.53
N GLU A 91 -54.22 -18.16 -11.02
CA GLU A 91 -54.62 -16.81 -10.61
C GLU A 91 -53.78 -16.37 -9.42
N VAL A 92 -53.02 -15.28 -9.59
CA VAL A 92 -52.15 -14.72 -8.54
C VAL A 92 -52.85 -13.53 -7.89
N LYS A 93 -52.86 -13.52 -6.56
CA LYS A 93 -53.48 -12.46 -5.76
C LYS A 93 -52.47 -11.72 -4.89
N ASP A 94 -52.77 -10.46 -4.60
CA ASP A 94 -52.04 -9.68 -3.62
C ASP A 94 -52.40 -10.12 -2.17
N PRO A 95 -51.67 -9.66 -1.15
CA PRO A 95 -52.00 -9.97 0.24
C PRO A 95 -53.41 -9.48 0.70
N LEU A 96 -54.03 -8.59 -0.06
CA LEU A 96 -55.37 -8.07 0.18
C LEU A 96 -56.45 -8.90 -0.52
N GLY A 97 -56.05 -9.91 -1.30
CA GLY A 97 -56.96 -10.80 -2.05
C GLY A 97 -57.37 -10.30 -3.44
N ASN A 98 -56.81 -9.17 -3.90
CA ASN A 98 -57.10 -8.69 -5.25
C ASN A 98 -56.28 -9.48 -6.28
N THR A 99 -56.89 -9.82 -7.39
CA THR A 99 -56.23 -10.51 -8.51
C THR A 99 -55.23 -9.58 -9.18
N ILE A 100 -53.93 -9.97 -9.16
CA ILE A 100 -52.86 -9.26 -9.84
C ILE A 100 -52.67 -9.82 -11.25
N HIS A 101 -52.70 -11.15 -11.38
CA HIS A 101 -52.58 -11.84 -12.67
C HIS A 101 -53.61 -12.96 -12.78
N ASN A 102 -54.26 -13.05 -13.92
CA ASN A 102 -55.11 -14.20 -14.24
C ASN A 102 -54.28 -15.38 -14.75
N ALA A 103 -54.76 -16.59 -14.58
CA ALA A 103 -54.15 -17.77 -15.15
C ALA A 103 -53.99 -17.62 -16.68
N GLY A 104 -52.79 -17.91 -17.20
CA GLY A 104 -52.43 -17.77 -18.61
C GLY A 104 -52.05 -16.34 -19.04
N ALA A 105 -52.18 -15.35 -18.17
CA ALA A 105 -51.78 -13.97 -18.50
C ALA A 105 -50.25 -13.81 -18.54
N GLU A 106 -49.79 -13.04 -19.51
CA GLU A 106 -48.38 -12.60 -19.57
C GLU A 106 -48.13 -11.61 -18.43
N VAL A 107 -47.02 -11.82 -17.70
CA VAL A 107 -46.58 -11.00 -16.58
C VAL A 107 -45.47 -10.07 -17.03
N THR A 108 -45.53 -8.84 -16.64
CA THR A 108 -44.52 -7.85 -17.00
C THR A 108 -43.11 -8.26 -16.52
N VAL A 109 -42.16 -8.29 -17.44
CA VAL A 109 -40.72 -8.42 -17.13
C VAL A 109 -40.04 -7.10 -17.45
N VAL A 110 -39.64 -6.38 -16.40
CA VAL A 110 -38.85 -5.15 -16.55
C VAL A 110 -37.42 -5.52 -16.94
N ASN A 111 -36.98 -5.10 -18.13
CA ASN A 111 -35.62 -5.33 -18.56
C ASN A 111 -34.67 -4.31 -17.92
N GLY A 112 -33.82 -4.76 -16.99
CA GLY A 112 -32.79 -3.96 -16.31
C GLY A 112 -31.37 -4.17 -16.83
N ILE A 113 -31.16 -5.08 -17.80
CA ILE A 113 -29.81 -5.38 -18.34
C ILE A 113 -29.43 -4.58 -19.58
N GLY A 114 -30.22 -3.60 -19.97
CA GLY A 114 -29.98 -2.73 -21.12
C GLY A 114 -30.13 -3.44 -22.46
N ASN A 115 -29.30 -4.40 -22.78
CA ASN A 115 -29.41 -5.27 -23.94
C ASN A 115 -29.46 -6.74 -23.52
N ASN A 116 -30.06 -7.59 -24.34
CA ASN A 116 -30.22 -9.01 -24.03
C ASN A 116 -29.07 -9.88 -24.57
N THR A 117 -27.92 -9.31 -24.84
CA THR A 117 -26.81 -10.00 -25.52
C THR A 117 -26.33 -11.23 -24.76
N TYR A 118 -26.27 -11.14 -23.44
CA TYR A 118 -25.87 -12.27 -22.59
C TYR A 118 -26.81 -13.48 -22.76
N LEU A 119 -28.11 -13.28 -22.90
CA LEU A 119 -29.10 -14.34 -23.04
C LEU A 119 -29.40 -14.74 -24.48
N THR A 120 -28.77 -14.10 -25.48
CA THR A 120 -28.89 -14.50 -26.90
C THR A 120 -28.26 -15.88 -27.09
N HIS A 121 -28.99 -16.81 -27.67
CA HIS A 121 -28.56 -18.20 -27.79
C HIS A 121 -28.95 -18.81 -29.13
N THR A 122 -28.33 -19.94 -29.46
CA THR A 122 -28.58 -20.68 -30.72
C THR A 122 -29.56 -21.83 -30.51
N GLY A 123 -29.56 -22.43 -29.33
CA GLY A 123 -30.48 -23.51 -28.96
C GLY A 123 -30.94 -23.37 -27.50
N PRO A 124 -32.10 -23.95 -27.15
CA PRO A 124 -32.64 -23.85 -25.78
C PRO A 124 -31.74 -24.52 -24.71
N GLU A 125 -30.86 -25.42 -25.09
CA GLU A 125 -29.88 -26.09 -24.24
C GLU A 125 -28.73 -25.17 -23.82
N ASP A 126 -28.50 -24.07 -24.53
CA ASP A 126 -27.45 -23.10 -24.21
C ASP A 126 -27.78 -22.33 -22.92
N ILE A 127 -29.07 -22.16 -22.65
CA ILE A 127 -29.52 -21.47 -21.44
C ILE A 127 -29.80 -22.47 -20.32
N GLN A 128 -29.21 -22.23 -19.17
CA GLN A 128 -29.50 -22.95 -17.93
C GLN A 128 -30.15 -22.02 -16.93
N THR A 129 -31.03 -22.60 -16.12
CA THR A 129 -31.81 -21.86 -15.13
C THR A 129 -31.68 -22.52 -13.76
N LEU A 130 -31.57 -21.72 -12.72
CA LEU A 130 -31.62 -22.16 -11.33
C LEU A 130 -32.48 -21.20 -10.55
N THR A 131 -33.61 -21.69 -10.03
CA THR A 131 -34.50 -20.90 -9.17
C THR A 131 -34.16 -21.17 -7.71
N LEU A 132 -33.89 -20.12 -6.97
CA LEU A 132 -33.61 -20.15 -5.54
C LEU A 132 -34.33 -18.99 -4.87
N ASN A 133 -35.31 -19.29 -4.03
CA ASN A 133 -36.20 -18.29 -3.42
C ASN A 133 -36.89 -17.41 -4.51
N ASP A 134 -36.76 -16.08 -4.38
CA ASP A 134 -37.36 -15.12 -5.32
C ASP A 134 -36.46 -14.81 -6.54
N PHE A 135 -35.38 -15.54 -6.72
CA PHE A 135 -34.42 -15.35 -7.80
C PHE A 135 -34.39 -16.54 -8.74
N THR A 136 -34.39 -16.28 -10.03
CA THR A 136 -34.02 -17.26 -11.04
C THR A 136 -32.74 -16.81 -11.72
N TYR A 137 -31.64 -17.50 -11.46
CA TYR A 137 -30.38 -17.26 -12.12
C TYR A 137 -30.41 -17.87 -13.52
N LEU A 138 -29.96 -17.10 -14.50
CA LEU A 138 -29.90 -17.48 -15.90
C LEU A 138 -28.44 -17.45 -16.36
N THR A 139 -27.93 -18.59 -16.83
CA THR A 139 -26.59 -18.66 -17.38
C THR A 139 -26.60 -19.13 -18.84
N ASN A 140 -25.69 -18.59 -19.63
CA ASN A 140 -25.50 -18.93 -21.04
C ASN A 140 -24.16 -19.68 -21.21
N ARG A 141 -24.24 -20.92 -21.65
CA ARG A 141 -23.08 -21.80 -21.89
C ARG A 141 -22.15 -21.34 -23.01
N ASN A 142 -22.59 -20.40 -23.84
CA ASN A 142 -21.78 -19.86 -24.95
C ASN A 142 -21.03 -18.59 -24.57
N VAL A 143 -21.23 -18.08 -23.36
CA VAL A 143 -20.55 -16.86 -22.88
C VAL A 143 -19.40 -17.25 -21.97
N ILE A 144 -18.20 -16.84 -22.35
CA ILE A 144 -16.98 -16.99 -21.55
C ILE A 144 -16.96 -15.90 -20.49
N THR A 145 -16.75 -16.28 -19.25
CA THR A 145 -16.65 -15.35 -18.13
C THR A 145 -15.30 -14.63 -18.15
N GLU A 146 -15.28 -13.39 -17.72
CA GLU A 146 -14.09 -12.52 -17.71
C GLU A 146 -14.05 -11.68 -16.44
N MET A 147 -12.85 -11.32 -16.01
CA MET A 147 -12.67 -10.21 -15.07
C MET A 147 -12.81 -8.87 -15.80
N ASP A 148 -13.12 -7.80 -15.07
CA ASP A 148 -13.23 -6.44 -15.63
C ASP A 148 -11.91 -5.68 -15.44
N PRO A 149 -11.10 -5.54 -16.49
CA PRO A 149 -9.79 -4.90 -16.39
C PRO A 149 -9.87 -3.39 -16.07
N SER A 150 -11.06 -2.80 -16.14
CA SER A 150 -11.25 -1.39 -15.82
C SER A 150 -11.41 -1.14 -14.30
N VAL A 151 -11.57 -2.20 -13.52
CA VAL A 151 -11.74 -2.12 -12.06
C VAL A 151 -10.59 -2.83 -11.37
N THR A 152 -9.62 -2.03 -10.96
CA THR A 152 -8.45 -2.49 -10.21
C THR A 152 -8.45 -1.88 -8.81
N GLU A 153 -7.96 -2.61 -7.84
CA GLU A 153 -7.89 -2.15 -6.45
C GLU A 153 -6.46 -2.25 -5.92
N PRO A 154 -6.06 -1.31 -5.13
CA PRO A 154 -6.49 0.08 -5.13
C PRO A 154 -5.99 0.80 -6.36
N ALA A 155 -6.66 1.87 -6.73
CA ALA A 155 -6.19 2.74 -7.80
C ALA A 155 -5.00 3.55 -7.28
N GLY A 156 -3.79 3.01 -7.41
CA GLY A 156 -2.57 3.67 -6.97
C GLY A 156 -1.39 2.71 -6.96
N ASP A 157 -0.22 3.27 -6.89
CA ASP A 157 1.04 2.54 -6.80
C ASP A 157 1.60 2.76 -5.39
N PHE A 158 1.49 1.73 -4.55
CA PHE A 158 1.93 1.76 -3.16
C PHE A 158 3.45 1.95 -3.00
N THR A 159 4.21 1.71 -4.07
CA THR A 159 5.65 1.95 -4.12
C THR A 159 6.01 3.45 -4.21
N LYS A 160 5.01 4.33 -4.28
CA LYS A 160 5.15 5.78 -4.41
C LYS A 160 4.87 6.54 -3.13
N GLU A 161 4.71 5.85 -2.03
CA GLU A 161 4.38 6.43 -0.73
C GLU A 161 5.28 5.86 0.36
N VAL A 162 5.68 6.72 1.30
CA VAL A 162 6.46 6.36 2.49
C VAL A 162 5.90 7.12 3.68
N PHE A 163 5.83 6.47 4.83
CA PHE A 163 5.47 7.09 6.10
C PHE A 163 6.62 6.99 7.09
N ILE A 164 7.02 8.12 7.66
CA ILE A 164 8.08 8.22 8.66
C ILE A 164 7.45 8.63 9.97
N GLU A 165 7.44 7.73 10.95
CA GLU A 165 6.87 7.95 12.27
C GLU A 165 7.97 8.25 13.30
N LEU A 166 7.73 9.22 14.16
CA LEU A 166 8.59 9.53 15.29
C LEU A 166 8.24 8.61 16.47
N LYS A 167 9.14 7.69 16.83
CA LYS A 167 8.93 6.74 17.94
C LYS A 167 9.32 7.32 19.29
N GLN A 168 10.38 8.09 19.32
CA GLN A 168 10.92 8.62 20.57
C GLN A 168 11.48 10.03 20.39
N ILE A 169 11.23 10.89 21.38
CA ILE A 169 11.80 12.22 21.49
C ILE A 169 12.94 12.18 22.49
N SER A 170 14.13 12.59 22.08
CA SER A 170 15.33 12.61 22.94
C SER A 170 16.20 13.80 22.62
N TYR A 171 16.77 14.39 23.70
CA TYR A 171 17.80 15.42 23.56
C TYR A 171 19.12 14.83 23.06
N ALA A 172 19.89 15.63 22.33
CA ALA A 172 21.21 15.27 21.80
C ALA A 172 21.21 14.00 20.94
N LYS A 173 20.11 13.72 20.27
CA LYS A 173 19.98 12.63 19.29
C LYS A 173 19.86 13.18 17.89
N GLN A 174 20.31 12.39 16.94
CA GLN A 174 20.17 12.66 15.51
C GLN A 174 19.03 11.84 14.95
N TYR A 175 18.13 12.49 14.23
CA TYR A 175 17.05 11.87 13.50
C TYR A 175 17.44 11.85 12.03
N SER A 176 17.72 10.68 11.49
CA SER A 176 18.20 10.53 10.12
C SER A 176 17.48 9.42 9.38
N PHE A 177 17.18 9.67 8.14
CA PHE A 177 16.65 8.69 7.20
C PHE A 177 17.19 8.97 5.81
N ASN A 178 17.21 7.95 4.98
CA ASN A 178 17.64 8.05 3.59
C ASN A 178 16.45 7.77 2.69
N VAL A 179 16.37 8.49 1.58
CA VAL A 179 15.39 8.27 0.52
C VAL A 179 16.15 7.88 -0.75
N PHE A 180 15.71 6.84 -1.43
CA PHE A 180 16.38 6.31 -2.61
C PHE A 180 15.35 5.74 -3.61
N ASP A 181 15.76 5.55 -4.86
CA ASP A 181 14.91 4.94 -5.87
C ASP A 181 14.62 3.46 -5.55
N GLN A 182 13.58 2.90 -6.10
CA GLN A 182 13.13 1.54 -5.78
C GLN A 182 14.19 0.45 -6.07
N ASP A 183 15.08 0.68 -7.03
CA ASP A 183 16.18 -0.23 -7.35
C ASP A 183 17.36 -0.16 -6.35
N GLY A 184 17.23 0.63 -5.29
CA GLY A 184 18.29 0.89 -4.31
C GLY A 184 19.33 1.89 -4.76
N SER A 185 19.22 2.43 -5.98
CA SER A 185 20.06 3.51 -6.43
C SER A 185 19.71 4.81 -5.70
N GLN A 186 20.66 5.73 -5.65
CA GLN A 186 20.38 7.03 -5.05
C GLN A 186 19.35 7.79 -5.89
N ASP A 187 18.35 8.32 -5.22
CA ASP A 187 17.24 9.04 -5.86
C ASP A 187 17.73 10.23 -6.69
N SER A 188 17.36 10.24 -7.97
CA SER A 188 17.78 11.27 -8.93
C SER A 188 17.17 12.65 -8.69
N HIS A 189 16.09 12.74 -7.87
CA HIS A 189 15.43 14.02 -7.55
C HIS A 189 16.18 14.82 -6.51
N PHE A 190 17.07 14.17 -5.75
CA PHE A 190 17.86 14.85 -4.76
C PHE A 190 19.22 15.23 -5.28
N THR A 191 19.67 16.42 -4.91
CA THR A 191 21.04 16.82 -5.16
C THR A 191 21.99 15.92 -4.40
N THR A 192 23.03 15.47 -5.07
CA THR A 192 24.10 14.73 -4.40
C THR A 192 24.69 15.62 -3.32
N THR A 193 24.65 15.16 -2.08
CA THR A 193 25.31 15.82 -0.97
C THR A 193 26.53 15.02 -0.55
N THR A 194 27.54 15.72 -0.07
CA THR A 194 28.78 15.14 0.43
C THR A 194 28.86 15.37 1.93
N THR A 195 29.22 14.35 2.66
CA THR A 195 29.31 14.38 4.13
C THR A 195 30.74 14.09 4.52
N ALA A 196 31.33 14.90 5.39
CA ALA A 196 32.65 14.63 5.92
C ALA A 196 32.62 13.37 6.81
N THR A 197 33.53 12.44 6.55
CA THR A 197 33.69 11.22 7.37
C THR A 197 34.93 11.27 8.24
N ARG A 198 35.89 12.13 7.88
CA ARG A 198 37.05 12.37 8.69
C ARG A 198 37.52 13.81 8.57
N ILE A 199 37.95 14.39 9.68
CA ILE A 199 38.58 15.70 9.76
C ILE A 199 39.98 15.57 10.36
N ASN A 200 40.84 16.53 10.03
CA ASN A 200 42.11 16.75 10.73
C ASN A 200 42.08 18.13 11.37
N VAL A 201 42.57 18.23 12.59
CA VAL A 201 42.63 19.49 13.33
C VAL A 201 44.08 19.78 13.73
N GLU A 202 44.62 20.84 13.20
CA GLU A 202 46.00 21.26 13.43
C GLU A 202 46.04 22.63 14.10
N ARG A 203 46.89 22.76 15.11
CA ARG A 203 47.16 24.07 15.70
C ARG A 203 48.00 24.89 14.71
N VAL A 204 47.53 26.11 14.44
CA VAL A 204 48.26 27.01 13.52
C VAL A 204 49.49 27.57 14.21
N ARG A 205 50.66 27.27 13.67
CA ARG A 205 51.98 27.71 14.15
C ARG A 205 52.71 28.62 13.17
N ASP A 206 52.01 29.13 12.19
CA ASP A 206 52.64 29.97 11.16
C ASP A 206 53.03 31.32 11.75
N SER A 207 54.32 31.67 11.62
CA SER A 207 54.86 32.95 12.06
C SER A 207 54.27 34.16 11.34
N ASN A 208 53.64 33.95 10.20
CA ASN A 208 52.97 34.99 9.41
C ASN A 208 51.51 35.23 9.80
N ASN A 209 50.94 34.30 10.55
CA ASN A 209 49.56 34.38 11.01
C ASN A 209 49.51 34.44 12.53
N TYR A 210 48.77 35.36 13.07
CA TYR A 210 48.60 35.51 14.50
C TYR A 210 47.15 35.87 14.83
N CYS A 211 46.74 35.55 16.03
CA CYS A 211 45.43 35.95 16.55
C CYS A 211 45.56 37.31 17.26
N ASP A 212 44.65 38.23 16.94
CA ASP A 212 44.53 39.46 17.71
C ASP A 212 43.78 39.25 19.03
N THR A 213 43.67 40.30 19.84
CA THR A 213 42.96 40.26 21.14
C THR A 213 41.48 39.95 21.02
N ASN A 214 40.94 40.05 19.81
CA ASN A 214 39.53 39.77 19.51
C ASN A 214 39.34 38.37 18.89
N GLY A 215 40.45 37.60 18.77
CA GLY A 215 40.39 36.24 18.24
C GLY A 215 40.44 36.14 16.71
N PHE A 216 40.77 37.22 16.02
CA PHE A 216 40.91 37.20 14.58
C PHE A 216 42.30 36.76 14.13
N MET A 217 42.37 35.95 13.09
CA MET A 217 43.63 35.65 12.44
C MET A 217 44.08 36.85 11.60
N ARG A 218 45.25 37.35 11.87
CA ARG A 218 45.89 38.47 11.15
C ARG A 218 47.14 37.98 10.46
N THR A 219 47.44 38.54 9.29
CA THR A 219 48.74 38.32 8.64
C THR A 219 49.80 39.18 9.27
N HIS A 220 51.04 38.75 9.17
CA HIS A 220 52.18 39.47 9.72
C HIS A 220 52.32 40.90 9.14
N ALA A 221 51.92 41.12 7.92
CA ALA A 221 51.92 42.43 7.26
C ALA A 221 51.00 43.46 7.94
N ASN A 222 49.96 43.02 8.61
CA ASN A 222 48.99 43.89 9.31
C ASN A 222 49.30 44.02 10.81
N ARG A 223 50.46 43.56 11.22
CA ARG A 223 50.92 43.65 12.60
C ARG A 223 51.31 45.08 12.89
N GLY A 224 50.42 45.82 13.54
CA GLY A 224 50.79 47.11 14.11
C GLY A 224 51.84 46.99 15.21
N THR A 225 52.58 48.04 15.50
CA THR A 225 53.61 48.12 16.54
C THR A 225 53.09 48.01 17.99
N GLY A 226 51.98 47.41 18.22
CA GLY A 226 51.34 47.20 19.54
C GLY A 226 51.09 45.73 19.85
N ASN A 227 50.87 45.42 21.11
CA ASN A 227 50.68 44.09 21.71
C ASN A 227 49.66 43.17 21.01
N ASN A 228 50.00 42.72 19.81
CA ASN A 228 49.14 41.77 19.12
C ASN A 228 49.49 40.35 19.55
N ALA A 229 48.50 39.66 20.10
CA ALA A 229 48.65 38.28 20.49
C ALA A 229 48.90 37.38 19.29
N ARG A 230 49.93 36.56 19.34
CA ARG A 230 50.21 35.53 18.33
C ARG A 230 49.44 34.26 18.66
N CYS A 231 48.98 33.58 17.64
CA CYS A 231 48.36 32.25 17.78
C CYS A 231 49.42 31.14 17.80
N ASP A 232 50.73 31.50 17.78
CA ASP A 232 51.82 30.53 17.81
C ASP A 232 52.53 30.46 19.17
N GLU A 233 53.16 29.33 19.45
CA GLU A 233 53.90 29.08 20.69
C GLU A 233 55.25 29.84 20.78
N SER A 234 55.71 30.45 19.69
CA SER A 234 57.06 31.05 19.59
C SER A 234 57.09 32.50 20.02
N ALA A 235 55.94 33.07 20.37
CA ALA A 235 55.89 34.45 20.78
C ALA A 235 56.27 34.62 22.25
N GLY A 236 57.48 34.63 22.62
CA GLY A 236 58.02 34.78 23.97
C GLY A 236 57.53 35.99 24.80
N ASP A 237 56.26 36.32 24.71
CA ASP A 237 55.58 37.44 25.36
C ASP A 237 54.84 37.06 26.66
N GLY A 238 55.07 35.85 27.18
CA GLY A 238 54.53 35.39 28.43
C GLY A 238 53.05 34.95 28.42
N ARG A 239 52.40 34.98 27.26
CA ARG A 239 51.01 34.53 27.15
C ARG A 239 50.85 33.04 26.97
N ASP A 240 51.91 32.35 26.48
CA ASP A 240 51.98 30.89 26.50
C ASP A 240 52.13 30.30 27.89
N ALA A 241 52.42 31.16 28.90
CA ALA A 241 52.53 30.75 30.30
C ALA A 241 51.17 30.62 31.00
N PHE A 242 50.09 31.03 30.38
CA PHE A 242 48.78 30.76 30.94
C PHE A 242 48.45 29.29 30.70
N ALA A 243 48.75 28.57 31.75
CA ALA A 243 48.53 27.16 31.84
C ALA A 243 47.25 26.72 31.19
N PRO A 244 47.34 25.67 30.43
CA PRO A 244 46.21 25.10 29.76
C PRO A 244 45.26 24.52 30.80
N ASN A 245 44.31 25.26 31.14
CA ASN A 245 43.12 24.60 31.67
C ASN A 245 42.58 23.76 30.52
N VAL A 246 42.35 22.48 30.78
CA VAL A 246 41.65 21.57 29.90
C VAL A 246 40.49 22.33 29.28
N ALA A 247 40.58 22.63 28.04
CA ALA A 247 39.49 23.28 27.32
C ALA A 247 38.94 22.28 26.33
N THR A 248 37.66 21.98 26.50
CA THR A 248 36.91 21.20 25.52
C THR A 248 35.82 22.08 24.95
N ARG A 249 35.78 22.17 23.64
CA ARG A 249 34.74 22.90 22.93
C ARG A 249 34.14 22.07 21.81
N ILE A 250 32.86 22.25 21.62
CA ILE A 250 32.15 21.68 20.50
C ILE A 250 31.77 22.81 19.54
N PHE A 251 32.09 22.61 18.29
CA PHE A 251 31.84 23.56 17.23
C PHE A 251 30.78 23.01 16.28
N SER A 252 29.92 23.89 15.82
CA SER A 252 29.00 23.57 14.73
C SER A 252 29.07 24.64 13.64
N VAL A 253 28.86 24.20 12.42
CA VAL A 253 28.75 25.07 11.25
C VAL A 253 27.32 25.01 10.81
N ASP A 254 26.57 26.07 11.06
CA ASP A 254 25.15 26.16 10.70
C ASP A 254 24.93 26.51 9.22
N SER A 255 23.68 26.55 8.80
CA SER A 255 23.26 26.92 7.43
C SER A 255 23.62 28.37 7.07
N ASN A 256 23.84 29.23 8.06
CA ASN A 256 24.23 30.61 7.88
C ASN A 256 25.76 30.79 7.86
N LYS A 257 26.52 29.70 7.83
CA LYS A 257 27.97 29.66 7.86
C LYS A 257 28.56 30.27 9.13
N GLN A 258 27.80 30.27 10.21
CA GLN A 258 28.22 30.73 11.51
C GLN A 258 28.76 29.57 12.33
N LEU A 259 29.92 29.77 12.95
CA LEU A 259 30.45 28.84 13.90
C LEU A 259 29.73 29.03 15.23
N VAL A 260 28.97 28.03 15.65
CA VAL A 260 28.29 28.04 16.94
C VAL A 260 29.10 27.29 17.97
N ASP A 261 29.47 27.97 19.04
CA ASP A 261 30.14 27.34 20.18
C ASP A 261 29.11 26.64 21.05
N GLY A 262 29.13 25.31 21.10
CA GLY A 262 28.25 24.50 21.93
C GLY A 262 28.65 24.41 23.40
N SER A 263 29.66 25.14 23.86
CA SER A 263 30.04 25.11 25.28
C SER A 263 29.18 26.06 26.14
N ALA A 264 28.81 25.59 27.32
CA ALA A 264 27.88 26.22 28.27
C ALA A 264 28.26 27.62 28.76
N THR A 265 29.37 28.17 28.41
CA THR A 265 29.89 29.46 28.93
C THR A 265 30.19 30.52 27.90
N GLY A 266 29.95 30.25 26.64
CA GLY A 266 30.18 31.23 25.60
C GLY A 266 28.97 31.21 24.67
N GLY A 267 28.07 32.11 24.84
CA GLY A 267 26.93 32.28 23.94
C GLY A 267 27.38 32.32 22.47
N ILE A 268 26.44 32.13 21.57
CA ILE A 268 26.58 32.43 20.15
C ILE A 268 27.44 33.68 20.02
N MET A 269 28.61 33.58 19.40
CA MET A 269 29.36 34.78 19.06
C MET A 269 28.52 35.52 18.04
N SER A 270 27.67 36.42 18.52
CA SER A 270 26.83 37.21 17.66
C SER A 270 27.69 38.14 16.84
N ASN A 271 27.38 38.23 15.55
CA ASN A 271 27.99 39.17 14.62
C ASN A 271 27.96 40.65 15.07
N SER A 272 27.19 40.97 16.12
CA SER A 272 26.95 42.32 16.58
C SER A 272 28.15 43.01 17.24
N ASN A 273 29.19 42.27 17.60
CA ASN A 273 30.41 42.83 18.22
C ASN A 273 31.64 42.85 17.28
N LEU A 274 31.44 42.51 16.01
CA LEU A 274 32.51 42.49 15.00
C LEU A 274 32.41 43.72 14.14
N SER A 275 33.12 44.79 14.52
CA SER A 275 33.15 46.03 13.76
C SER A 275 34.14 46.04 12.58
N ASP A 276 34.76 44.92 12.28
CA ASP A 276 35.74 44.84 11.20
C ASP A 276 35.25 43.94 10.08
N THR A 277 35.00 44.53 8.92
CA THR A 277 34.42 43.86 7.76
C THR A 277 35.30 42.85 7.07
N ASP A 278 36.61 42.74 7.45
CA ASP A 278 37.55 41.90 6.76
C ASP A 278 37.70 40.48 7.33
N TYR A 279 37.18 40.22 8.53
CA TYR A 279 37.31 38.92 9.20
C TYR A 279 36.08 38.53 9.95
N GLN A 280 35.06 38.19 9.21
CA GLN A 280 33.91 37.50 9.83
C GLN A 280 34.33 36.09 10.25
N TYR A 281 33.82 35.59 11.40
CA TYR A 281 33.92 34.17 11.80
C TYR A 281 33.13 33.26 10.87
N ASN A 282 33.29 33.51 9.59
CA ASN A 282 32.69 32.69 8.57
C ASN A 282 33.65 31.53 8.34
N VAL A 283 33.12 30.33 8.32
CA VAL A 283 33.82 29.18 7.81
C VAL A 283 34.37 29.54 6.44
N ARG A 284 35.68 29.85 6.38
CA ARG A 284 36.36 30.04 5.10
C ARG A 284 36.75 28.66 4.61
N THR A 285 35.96 28.11 3.72
CA THR A 285 36.33 26.92 2.98
C THR A 285 37.09 27.39 1.75
N TYR A 286 38.34 27.00 1.64
CA TYR A 286 39.10 27.17 0.40
C TYR A 286 38.93 25.89 -0.40
N ALA A 287 38.52 25.98 -1.66
CA ALA A 287 38.64 24.86 -2.56
C ALA A 287 40.13 24.44 -2.67
N SER A 288 40.39 23.15 -2.65
CA SER A 288 41.73 22.62 -2.73
C SER A 288 42.44 23.18 -3.97
N GLY A 289 43.48 23.99 -3.76
CA GLY A 289 44.33 24.55 -4.82
C GLY A 289 44.26 26.07 -5.05
N GLY A 290 43.44 26.80 -4.31
CA GLY A 290 43.36 28.26 -4.42
C GLY A 290 44.20 28.96 -3.36
N SER A 291 45.19 29.75 -3.78
CA SER A 291 45.82 30.77 -2.91
C SER A 291 44.81 31.91 -2.74
N GLY A 292 43.93 31.77 -1.72
CA GLY A 292 42.77 32.63 -1.60
C GLY A 292 43.07 34.04 -1.12
N SER A 293 42.75 35.00 -1.90
CA SER A 293 42.42 36.35 -1.45
C SER A 293 40.89 36.40 -1.22
N GLY A 294 40.49 36.53 -0.01
CA GLY A 294 39.32 37.18 0.54
C GLY A 294 37.89 36.90 0.05
N SER A 295 37.62 36.20 -1.04
CA SER A 295 36.31 36.10 -1.64
C SER A 295 35.73 34.71 -1.87
N ASP A 296 36.43 33.64 -1.53
CA ASP A 296 36.01 32.27 -1.88
C ASP A 296 35.18 31.63 -0.77
N TYR A 297 34.00 32.17 -0.55
CA TYR A 297 32.96 31.45 0.20
C TYR A 297 32.41 30.34 -0.67
N VAL A 298 32.66 29.10 -0.30
CA VAL A 298 31.94 27.99 -0.92
C VAL A 298 30.56 27.90 -0.30
N SER A 299 29.55 28.32 -1.06
CA SER A 299 28.14 28.18 -0.65
C SER A 299 27.78 26.70 -0.50
N GLY A 300 26.95 26.36 0.46
CA GLY A 300 26.36 25.03 0.59
C GLY A 300 27.03 24.10 1.61
N ARG A 301 28.06 24.53 2.36
CA ARG A 301 28.60 23.76 3.49
C ARG A 301 27.81 24.08 4.74
N LYS A 302 27.25 23.07 5.41
CA LYS A 302 26.44 23.26 6.63
C LYS A 302 26.51 22.03 7.53
N ASN A 303 26.05 22.17 8.75
CA ASN A 303 25.78 21.09 9.70
C ASN A 303 26.98 20.19 10.08
N LEU A 304 28.21 20.71 10.02
CA LEU A 304 29.39 19.99 10.50
C LEU A 304 29.54 20.21 12.01
N TYR A 305 29.57 19.14 12.79
CA TYR A 305 29.75 19.16 14.24
C TYR A 305 31.03 18.42 14.61
N PHE A 306 31.87 19.03 15.41
CA PHE A 306 33.11 18.43 15.86
C PHE A 306 33.51 18.97 17.23
N ARG A 307 34.30 18.19 17.93
CA ARG A 307 34.83 18.52 19.26
C ARG A 307 36.33 18.70 19.18
N ILE A 308 36.85 19.72 19.82
CA ILE A 308 38.27 19.90 20.08
C ILE A 308 38.49 19.94 21.59
N ALA A 309 39.42 19.15 22.07
CA ALA A 309 39.90 19.17 23.46
C ALA A 309 41.39 19.37 23.51
N THR A 310 41.83 20.28 24.35
CA THR A 310 43.24 20.52 24.57
C THR A 310 43.61 20.22 26.01
N THR A 311 44.68 19.48 26.19
CA THR A 311 45.31 19.25 27.47
C THR A 311 46.73 19.83 27.42
N GLY A 312 47.15 20.54 28.43
CA GLY A 312 48.49 21.07 28.54
C GLY A 312 49.26 20.46 29.71
N GLN A 313 50.50 20.22 29.47
CA GLN A 313 51.45 19.78 30.48
C GLN A 313 52.59 20.80 30.56
N SER A 314 52.99 21.11 31.79
CA SER A 314 54.20 21.88 32.03
C SER A 314 55.41 20.93 31.95
N VAL A 315 56.25 21.12 30.97
CA VAL A 315 57.42 20.27 30.72
C VAL A 315 58.66 21.07 31.08
N PRO A 316 59.55 20.55 31.91
CA PRO A 316 60.80 21.25 32.22
C PRO A 316 61.71 21.28 30.99
N PHE A 317 62.19 22.44 30.69
CA PHE A 317 63.21 22.68 29.68
C PHE A 317 64.49 23.24 30.32
N THR A 318 65.53 22.50 30.23
CA THR A 318 66.84 22.92 30.79
C THR A 318 67.72 23.49 29.72
N SER A 319 68.11 24.73 29.82
CA SER A 319 69.05 25.40 28.92
C SER A 319 70.31 25.84 29.67
N GLY A 320 71.42 25.77 29.02
CA GLY A 320 72.75 26.08 29.59
C GLY A 320 73.61 24.83 29.88
N SER A 321 74.87 25.02 30.13
CA SER A 321 75.82 23.95 30.46
C SER A 321 76.56 24.30 31.72
N GLY A 322 76.89 23.29 32.53
CA GLY A 322 77.61 23.46 33.81
C GLY A 322 76.74 24.14 34.89
N ASP A 323 77.43 24.90 35.80
CA ASP A 323 76.75 25.56 36.93
C ASP A 323 75.79 26.69 36.55
N SER A 324 75.62 26.97 35.26
CA SER A 324 74.67 27.96 34.73
C SER A 324 73.46 27.34 34.09
N GLN A 325 73.03 26.14 34.49
CA GLN A 325 71.83 25.53 34.01
C GLN A 325 70.59 26.23 34.56
N THR A 326 69.72 26.69 33.71
CA THR A 326 68.42 27.25 34.06
C THR A 326 67.34 26.34 33.58
N THR A 327 66.49 25.87 34.51
CA THR A 327 65.34 25.10 34.14
C THR A 327 64.12 26.04 34.06
N THR A 328 63.61 26.17 32.89
CA THR A 328 62.35 26.86 32.62
C THR A 328 61.26 25.82 32.31
N TYR A 329 60.01 26.14 32.63
CA TYR A 329 58.91 25.26 32.31
C TYR A 329 58.22 25.77 31.05
N GLN A 330 58.11 24.92 30.06
CA GLN A 330 57.34 25.20 28.84
C GLN A 330 56.02 24.43 28.83
N ALA A 331 54.99 25.08 28.40
CA ALA A 331 53.70 24.42 28.24
C ALA A 331 53.67 23.60 26.97
N ARG A 332 53.43 22.30 27.07
CA ARG A 332 53.22 21.41 25.95
C ARG A 332 51.75 21.08 25.84
N TYR A 333 51.14 21.38 24.71
CA TYR A 333 49.72 21.13 24.47
C TYR A 333 49.53 19.87 23.62
N THR A 334 48.61 19.05 24.04
CA THR A 334 48.10 17.93 23.25
C THR A 334 46.66 18.24 22.83
N THR A 335 46.40 18.16 21.56
CA THR A 335 45.06 18.37 21.00
C THR A 335 44.46 17.04 20.59
N THR A 336 43.28 16.79 21.06
CA THR A 336 42.44 15.67 20.59
C THR A 336 41.18 16.25 19.96
N TYR A 337 40.65 15.57 18.98
CA TYR A 337 39.45 16.01 18.28
C TYR A 337 38.62 14.83 17.82
N ASP A 338 37.32 15.03 17.71
CA ASP A 338 36.37 14.04 17.24
C ASP A 338 35.41 14.72 16.27
N LEU A 339 35.13 14.06 15.16
CA LEU A 339 34.02 14.42 14.29
C LEU A 339 32.75 13.81 14.88
N LEU A 340 31.78 14.65 15.23
CA LEU A 340 30.51 14.23 15.81
C LEU A 340 29.44 14.06 14.73
N HIS A 341 29.48 14.92 13.71
CA HIS A 341 28.57 14.87 12.57
C HIS A 341 29.23 15.48 11.35
N GLY A 342 29.15 14.80 10.21
CA GLY A 342 29.86 15.14 9.00
C GLY A 342 29.30 16.29 8.17
N GLY A 343 28.11 16.79 8.51
CA GLY A 343 27.46 17.88 7.78
C GLY A 343 27.14 17.56 6.33
N ASP A 344 26.74 18.60 5.59
CA ASP A 344 26.32 18.51 4.20
C ASP A 344 27.13 19.40 3.29
N GLY A 345 27.38 18.94 2.07
CA GLY A 345 28.02 19.70 1.02
C GLY A 345 29.54 19.84 1.14
N TRP A 346 30.18 19.18 2.10
CA TRP A 346 31.63 19.24 2.31
C TRP A 346 32.38 18.49 1.24
N LEU A 347 33.54 19.05 0.82
CA LEU A 347 34.46 18.42 -0.14
C LEU A 347 35.74 18.04 0.55
N GLN A 348 36.39 17.01 0.04
CA GLN A 348 37.75 16.64 0.47
C GLN A 348 38.71 17.79 0.22
N GLY A 349 39.47 18.15 1.24
CA GLY A 349 40.38 19.28 1.21
C GLY A 349 39.80 20.62 1.61
N ASP A 350 38.49 20.70 1.84
CA ASP A 350 37.88 21.89 2.46
C ASP A 350 38.49 22.13 3.82
N PHE A 351 38.78 23.36 4.14
CA PHE A 351 39.30 23.71 5.43
C PHE A 351 38.79 25.05 5.92
N PHE A 352 38.81 25.21 7.23
CA PHE A 352 38.42 26.44 7.92
C PHE A 352 39.19 26.55 9.22
N TYR A 353 39.07 27.69 9.88
CA TYR A 353 39.79 27.97 11.11
C TYR A 353 38.82 28.18 12.24
N VAL A 354 39.16 27.67 13.41
CA VAL A 354 38.42 27.88 14.64
C VAL A 354 39.33 28.44 15.72
N TRP A 355 38.73 29.25 16.57
CA TRP A 355 39.40 29.86 17.69
C TRP A 355 39.01 29.17 18.98
N MET A 356 40.00 28.76 19.78
CA MET A 356 39.78 28.18 21.08
C MET A 356 40.77 28.76 22.09
N LYS A 357 40.29 29.63 22.99
CA LYS A 357 41.10 30.42 23.89
C LYS A 357 42.19 31.21 23.14
N ASP A 358 43.43 30.87 23.41
CA ASP A 358 44.62 31.55 22.86
C ASP A 358 45.21 30.80 21.67
N ALA A 359 44.54 29.82 21.14
CA ALA A 359 45.03 29.00 20.04
C ALA A 359 44.09 29.01 18.86
N PHE A 360 44.66 29.03 17.68
CA PHE A 360 43.98 29.00 16.42
C PHE A 360 44.20 27.62 15.77
N TYR A 361 43.11 26.97 15.35
CA TYR A 361 43.14 25.64 14.79
C TYR A 361 42.66 25.66 13.34
N LYS A 362 43.37 25.00 12.48
CA LYS A 362 42.90 24.67 11.12
C LYS A 362 42.21 23.33 11.16
N VAL A 363 40.97 23.31 10.75
CA VAL A 363 40.18 22.09 10.56
C VAL A 363 40.11 21.79 9.08
N THR A 364 40.53 20.60 8.69
CA THR A 364 40.53 20.15 7.29
C THR A 364 39.69 18.92 7.15
N VAL A 365 38.81 18.88 6.15
CA VAL A 365 38.03 17.68 5.78
C VAL A 365 38.95 16.76 4.99
N GLU A 366 39.33 15.62 5.56
CA GLU A 366 40.24 14.67 4.93
C GLU A 366 39.54 13.63 4.08
N GLU A 367 38.36 13.17 4.54
CA GLU A 367 37.58 12.17 3.82
C GLU A 367 36.11 12.58 3.80
N ILE A 368 35.45 12.22 2.72
CA ILE A 368 34.01 12.44 2.51
C ILE A 368 33.34 11.15 2.04
N SER A 369 32.09 11.01 2.38
CA SER A 369 31.16 10.11 1.69
C SER A 369 30.21 10.92 0.81
N THR A 370 29.81 10.34 -0.29
CA THR A 370 28.81 10.93 -1.19
C THR A 370 27.51 10.19 -0.98
N SER A 371 26.48 10.91 -0.63
CA SER A 371 25.13 10.38 -0.55
C SER A 371 24.18 11.30 -1.30
N LYS A 372 23.16 10.73 -1.91
CA LYS A 372 22.00 11.49 -2.29
C LYS A 372 21.06 11.44 -1.10
N LEU A 373 20.44 12.51 -0.84
CA LEU A 373 19.59 12.85 0.25
C LEU A 373 19.86 12.15 1.58
N GLN A 374 20.33 12.93 2.48
CA GLN A 374 20.17 12.64 3.89
C GLN A 374 19.38 13.80 4.49
N ALA A 375 18.15 13.58 4.86
CA ALA A 375 17.49 14.43 5.82
C ALA A 375 18.14 14.12 7.18
N ASN A 376 19.31 14.66 7.38
CA ASN A 376 20.04 14.53 8.62
C ASN A 376 19.68 15.71 9.50
N LEU A 377 18.76 15.48 10.42
CA LEU A 377 18.45 16.45 11.43
C LEU A 377 19.22 16.14 12.70
N CYS A 378 20.25 16.94 12.98
CA CYS A 378 20.84 17.00 14.31
C CYS A 378 20.00 17.89 15.19
N LEU A 379 19.08 17.31 15.89
CA LEU A 379 18.36 18.02 16.93
C LEU A 379 19.14 18.00 18.23
N GLY A 380 19.19 19.15 18.75
CA GLY A 380 19.88 19.40 19.97
C GLY A 380 21.32 19.74 19.67
N ARG A 381 21.71 20.89 20.16
CA ARG A 381 23.10 21.17 20.42
C ARG A 381 23.67 19.97 21.15
N PRO A 382 24.89 19.54 20.85
CA PRO A 382 25.50 18.37 21.47
C PRO A 382 25.56 18.40 23.00
N GLN A 383 25.28 19.54 23.60
CA GLN A 383 24.94 19.68 25.01
C GLN A 383 23.78 20.66 25.14
N PRO A 384 22.62 20.19 25.62
CA PRO A 384 21.65 21.12 26.16
C PRO A 384 22.32 21.84 27.31
N THR A 385 22.54 23.14 27.18
CA THR A 385 22.92 23.93 28.35
C THR A 385 21.70 23.88 29.28
N PRO A 386 21.88 23.56 30.57
CA PRO A 386 20.77 23.50 31.50
C PRO A 386 20.04 24.85 31.69
N PHE A 387 20.41 25.87 30.94
CA PHE A 387 19.90 27.23 31.02
C PHE A 387 19.24 27.74 29.74
N ASP A 388 19.20 26.96 28.67
CA ASP A 388 18.51 27.33 27.45
C ASP A 388 17.04 26.92 27.55
N ASN A 389 16.21 27.75 28.15
CA ASN A 389 14.77 27.59 28.23
C ASN A 389 14.05 27.63 26.86
N GLU A 390 14.78 27.89 25.78
CA GLU A 390 14.23 28.06 24.44
C GLU A 390 14.25 26.78 23.60
N THR A 391 14.81 25.71 24.09
CA THR A 391 14.91 24.43 23.35
C THR A 391 14.05 23.33 23.96
N THR A 392 12.78 23.59 24.12
CA THR A 392 11.84 22.48 24.36
C THR A 392 11.71 21.71 23.04
N ILE A 393 12.25 20.50 23.01
CA ILE A 393 12.11 19.59 21.87
C ILE A 393 10.71 18.99 21.93
N THR A 394 9.92 19.23 20.91
CA THR A 394 8.59 18.65 20.74
C THR A 394 8.57 17.78 19.47
N ALA A 395 7.61 16.87 19.37
CA ALA A 395 7.39 16.12 18.14
C ALA A 395 7.18 17.05 16.94
N GLU A 396 6.42 18.11 17.16
CA GLU A 396 6.11 19.09 16.11
C GLU A 396 7.36 19.83 15.63
N SER A 397 8.27 20.24 16.53
CA SER A 397 9.51 20.89 16.14
C SER A 397 10.43 19.94 15.35
N ILE A 398 10.54 18.66 15.80
CA ILE A 398 11.33 17.64 15.10
C ILE A 398 10.80 17.40 13.69
N LEU A 399 9.50 17.16 13.58
CA LEU A 399 8.86 16.88 12.28
C LEU A 399 8.90 18.11 11.37
N GLY A 400 8.76 19.31 11.93
CA GLY A 400 8.88 20.57 11.20
C GLY A 400 10.27 20.75 10.60
N ASP A 401 11.31 20.49 11.38
CA ASP A 401 12.68 20.58 10.92
C ASP A 401 13.03 19.48 9.90
N MET A 402 12.58 18.23 10.12
CA MET A 402 12.73 17.15 9.14
C MET A 402 12.04 17.49 7.82
N ARG A 403 10.84 18.05 7.90
CA ARG A 403 10.10 18.52 6.72
C ARG A 403 10.85 19.62 5.99
N GLN A 404 11.40 20.59 6.72
CA GLN A 404 12.16 21.68 6.12
C GLN A 404 13.44 21.17 5.46
N GLU A 405 14.14 20.25 6.08
CA GLU A 405 15.34 19.62 5.52
C GLU A 405 15.06 18.87 4.22
N LEU A 406 13.92 18.15 4.15
CA LEU A 406 13.46 17.52 2.91
C LEU A 406 13.24 18.56 1.81
N ILE A 407 12.56 19.66 2.12
CA ILE A 407 12.31 20.75 1.17
C ILE A 407 13.60 21.40 0.70
N ASP A 408 14.50 21.69 1.62
CA ASP A 408 15.82 22.29 1.32
C ASP A 408 16.68 21.35 0.46
N SER A 409 16.48 20.06 0.60
CA SER A 409 17.14 19.04 -0.22
C SER A 409 16.48 18.81 -1.58
N GLY A 410 15.35 19.45 -1.86
CA GLY A 410 14.67 19.39 -3.16
C GLY A 410 13.40 18.55 -3.21
N PHE A 411 12.93 18.02 -2.07
CA PHE A 411 11.65 17.33 -2.05
C PHE A 411 10.49 18.34 -2.15
N PRO A 412 9.51 18.15 -3.04
CA PRO A 412 8.42 19.10 -3.19
C PRO A 412 7.60 19.23 -1.90
N ALA A 413 7.40 20.45 -1.43
CA ALA A 413 6.66 20.72 -0.18
C ALA A 413 5.21 20.21 -0.22
N ALA A 414 4.59 20.16 -1.43
CA ALA A 414 3.24 19.65 -1.65
C ALA A 414 3.12 18.11 -1.47
N ASP A 415 4.24 17.41 -1.59
CA ASP A 415 4.32 15.96 -1.49
C ASP A 415 4.68 15.47 -0.08
N ILE A 416 4.80 16.40 0.86
CA ILE A 416 5.08 16.12 2.28
C ILE A 416 3.87 16.53 3.12
N THR A 417 3.22 15.56 3.75
CA THR A 417 2.08 15.82 4.65
C THR A 417 2.42 15.35 6.06
N GLN A 418 2.32 16.25 7.03
CA GLN A 418 2.42 15.85 8.44
C GLN A 418 1.10 15.25 8.91
N ILE A 419 1.15 14.07 9.51
CA ILE A 419 0.01 13.34 10.04
C ILE A 419 0.35 12.87 11.45
N GLY A 420 -0.28 13.46 12.45
CA GLY A 420 0.02 13.15 13.85
C GLY A 420 1.52 13.34 14.16
N ILE A 421 2.16 12.27 14.56
CA ILE A 421 3.60 12.23 14.90
C ILE A 421 4.46 11.70 13.74
N GLY A 422 3.99 11.79 12.51
CA GLY A 422 4.73 11.31 11.35
C GLY A 422 4.63 12.23 10.13
N LEU A 423 5.47 11.93 9.15
CA LEU A 423 5.50 12.57 7.83
C LEU A 423 5.14 11.54 6.76
N HIS A 424 4.11 11.82 5.99
CA HIS A 424 3.78 11.09 4.79
C HIS A 424 4.44 11.74 3.60
N LEU A 425 5.22 10.97 2.85
CA LEU A 425 5.91 11.38 1.63
C LEU A 425 5.26 10.70 0.44
N LYS A 426 5.07 11.44 -0.63
CA LYS A 426 4.52 10.93 -1.89
C LYS A 426 5.33 11.41 -3.08
N ARG A 427 5.44 10.57 -4.12
CA ARG A 427 6.14 10.91 -5.37
C ARG A 427 5.42 10.37 -6.59
N SER A 428 5.78 10.89 -7.75
CA SER A 428 5.27 10.40 -9.03
C SER A 428 5.94 9.10 -9.50
N ALA A 429 7.19 8.85 -9.06
CA ALA A 429 7.94 7.63 -9.35
C ALA A 429 8.09 6.77 -8.09
N PRO A 430 8.22 5.44 -8.22
CA PRO A 430 8.50 4.55 -7.12
C PRO A 430 9.79 4.92 -6.39
N PHE A 431 9.75 4.88 -5.06
CA PHE A 431 10.89 5.19 -4.20
C PHE A 431 10.79 4.42 -2.88
N ASN A 432 11.88 4.42 -2.14
CA ASN A 432 11.95 3.77 -0.85
C ASN A 432 12.68 4.67 0.15
N ALA A 433 12.59 4.36 1.43
CA ALA A 433 13.32 5.03 2.48
C ALA A 433 13.72 4.06 3.59
N SER A 434 14.79 4.38 4.28
CA SER A 434 15.28 3.62 5.42
C SER A 434 15.89 4.52 6.48
N THR A 435 15.96 4.04 7.71
CA THR A 435 16.62 4.74 8.81
C THR A 435 17.70 3.87 9.44
N GLY A 436 18.80 4.49 9.84
CA GLY A 436 19.83 3.87 10.68
C GLY A 436 19.56 4.01 12.20
N VAL A 437 18.49 4.70 12.57
CA VAL A 437 18.12 5.01 13.96
C VAL A 437 16.72 4.51 14.31
N GLY A 438 16.48 3.23 14.08
CA GLY A 438 15.18 2.58 14.26
C GLY A 438 14.57 2.66 15.66
N GLU A 439 15.37 3.02 16.67
CA GLU A 439 14.88 3.34 18.02
C GLU A 439 14.15 4.69 18.10
N LEU A 440 14.48 5.63 17.20
CA LEU A 440 13.95 6.99 17.19
C LEU A 440 12.88 7.19 16.11
N LEU A 441 13.06 6.56 14.97
CA LEU A 441 12.18 6.65 13.80
C LEU A 441 11.71 5.27 13.37
N ASN A 442 10.47 5.20 12.92
CA ASN A 442 9.92 4.09 12.18
C ASN A 442 9.69 4.55 10.74
N VAL A 443 10.28 3.85 9.78
CA VAL A 443 10.12 4.16 8.35
C VAL A 443 9.36 3.02 7.71
N VAL A 444 8.15 3.31 7.27
CA VAL A 444 7.27 2.38 6.57
C VAL A 444 7.20 2.80 5.11
N ALA A 445 7.79 2.00 4.26
CA ALA A 445 7.76 2.17 2.81
C ALA A 445 6.76 1.19 2.18
N SER A 446 7.07 0.67 0.99
CA SER A 446 6.23 -0.32 0.30
C SER A 446 6.14 -1.67 1.02
N GLU A 447 7.11 -2.02 1.85
CA GLU A 447 7.25 -3.34 2.47
C GLU A 447 7.57 -3.24 3.97
N VAL A 448 7.04 -4.17 4.76
CA VAL A 448 7.41 -4.39 6.17
C VAL A 448 7.53 -5.89 6.44
N ASN A 449 8.41 -6.25 7.37
CA ASN A 449 8.62 -7.67 7.74
C ASN A 449 7.66 -8.16 8.83
N ASP A 450 7.04 -7.26 9.57
CA ASP A 450 6.12 -7.59 10.66
C ASP A 450 4.98 -6.57 10.72
N VAL A 451 3.77 -7.06 10.93
CA VAL A 451 2.59 -6.20 11.18
C VAL A 451 2.79 -5.31 12.42
N GLY A 452 3.61 -5.77 13.38
CA GLY A 452 3.96 -5.00 14.58
C GLY A 452 4.75 -3.73 14.31
N ASP A 453 5.38 -3.60 13.14
CA ASP A 453 6.12 -2.40 12.72
C ASP A 453 5.20 -1.33 12.10
N LEU A 454 3.94 -1.66 11.87
CA LEU A 454 2.97 -0.74 11.27
C LEU A 454 2.51 0.30 12.29
N PRO A 455 2.51 1.60 11.94
CA PRO A 455 2.12 2.68 12.83
C PRO A 455 0.62 2.69 13.11
N SER A 456 0.24 3.17 14.29
CA SER A 456 -1.17 3.36 14.66
C SER A 456 -1.80 4.62 14.04
N GLN A 457 -0.98 5.49 13.48
CA GLN A 457 -1.37 6.71 12.78
C GLN A 457 -0.73 6.71 11.40
N CYS A 458 -1.52 6.96 10.36
CA CYS A 458 -1.00 6.97 9.01
C CYS A 458 -1.93 7.75 8.05
N LYS A 459 -1.54 7.79 6.79
CA LYS A 459 -2.36 8.29 5.67
C LYS A 459 -3.49 7.32 5.40
N HIS A 460 -4.74 7.80 5.41
CA HIS A 460 -5.89 6.98 5.00
C HIS A 460 -5.71 6.46 3.57
N GLY A 461 -5.83 5.15 3.40
CA GLY A 461 -5.67 4.49 2.11
C GLY A 461 -4.23 4.08 1.76
N MET A 462 -3.22 4.42 2.57
CA MET A 462 -1.85 3.93 2.36
C MET A 462 -1.81 2.40 2.43
N ILE A 463 -1.07 1.78 1.51
CA ILE A 463 -0.93 0.33 1.42
C ILE A 463 0.52 -0.07 1.62
N VAL A 464 0.69 -1.21 2.26
CA VAL A 464 1.99 -1.80 2.55
C VAL A 464 1.90 -3.31 2.31
N GLU A 465 2.94 -3.89 1.73
CA GLU A 465 3.13 -5.34 1.66
C GLU A 465 3.78 -5.83 2.96
N VAL A 466 3.16 -6.81 3.59
CA VAL A 466 3.78 -7.54 4.71
C VAL A 466 4.46 -8.75 4.13
N VAL A 467 5.79 -8.77 4.21
CA VAL A 467 6.64 -9.77 3.56
C VAL A 467 7.06 -10.81 4.57
N ASN A 468 6.85 -12.09 4.26
CA ASN A 468 7.39 -13.19 5.04
C ASN A 468 8.74 -13.64 4.46
N SER A 469 9.82 -13.47 5.21
CA SER A 469 11.16 -13.83 4.78
C SER A 469 11.38 -15.34 4.52
N ASN A 470 10.45 -16.19 4.95
CA ASN A 470 10.55 -17.65 4.84
C ASN A 470 9.69 -18.25 3.72
N ALA A 471 8.65 -17.55 3.30
CA ALA A 471 7.72 -18.03 2.26
C ALA A 471 7.03 -16.83 1.60
N ASP A 472 7.36 -16.56 0.34
CA ASP A 472 6.70 -15.51 -0.45
C ASP A 472 5.19 -15.75 -0.62
N GLU A 473 4.76 -17.00 -0.44
CA GLU A 473 3.36 -17.43 -0.51
C GLU A 473 2.51 -16.87 0.65
N ASP A 474 3.14 -16.42 1.73
CA ASP A 474 2.49 -15.84 2.90
C ASP A 474 2.48 -14.29 2.86
N ASN A 475 3.01 -13.68 1.81
CA ASN A 475 2.98 -12.24 1.63
C ASN A 475 1.54 -11.76 1.46
N HIS A 476 1.21 -10.65 2.08
CA HIS A 476 -0.11 -10.07 1.98
C HIS A 476 -0.07 -8.54 2.04
N TYR A 477 -1.14 -7.92 1.59
CA TYR A 477 -1.24 -6.48 1.50
C TYR A 477 -2.20 -5.96 2.57
N VAL A 478 -1.80 -4.89 3.23
CA VAL A 478 -2.63 -4.20 4.22
C VAL A 478 -2.79 -2.74 3.86
N ARG A 479 -4.00 -2.23 4.07
CA ARG A 479 -4.37 -0.84 3.84
C ARG A 479 -4.74 -0.18 5.15
N PHE A 480 -4.26 1.04 5.35
CA PHE A 480 -4.62 1.83 6.51
C PHE A 480 -6.02 2.42 6.38
N ASN A 481 -6.89 2.08 7.31
CA ASN A 481 -8.23 2.65 7.45
C ASN A 481 -8.25 3.63 8.62
N GLY A 482 -8.07 4.91 8.31
CA GLY A 482 -8.17 5.98 9.31
C GLY A 482 -9.60 6.15 9.80
N ASN A 483 -9.75 6.55 11.05
CA ASN A 483 -11.04 6.75 11.70
C ASN A 483 -11.92 7.74 10.89
N ASN A 484 -13.13 7.32 10.52
CA ASN A 484 -14.06 8.07 9.68
C ASN A 484 -13.49 8.42 8.28
N GLY A 485 -12.58 7.62 7.74
CA GLY A 485 -11.97 7.84 6.44
C GLY A 485 -11.03 9.04 6.38
N ARG A 486 -10.40 9.41 7.51
CA ARG A 486 -9.49 10.55 7.62
C ARG A 486 -8.07 10.08 7.94
N ASP A 487 -7.12 10.91 7.59
CA ASP A 487 -5.72 10.74 7.99
C ASP A 487 -5.59 10.88 9.52
N GLY A 488 -4.66 10.15 10.13
CA GLY A 488 -4.44 10.14 11.57
C GLY A 488 -4.58 8.75 12.16
N GLU A 489 -5.27 8.62 13.29
CA GLU A 489 -5.49 7.33 13.96
C GLU A 489 -6.39 6.40 13.15
N GLY A 490 -6.09 5.10 13.19
CA GLY A 490 -6.86 4.11 12.46
C GLY A 490 -6.37 2.69 12.71
N THR A 491 -6.72 1.80 11.78
CA THR A 491 -6.35 0.38 11.81
C THR A 491 -5.90 -0.10 10.44
N TRP A 492 -4.97 -1.04 10.42
CA TRP A 492 -4.56 -1.74 9.22
C TRP A 492 -5.49 -2.92 8.97
N GLN A 493 -5.91 -3.10 7.74
CA GLN A 493 -6.78 -4.18 7.30
C GLN A 493 -6.24 -4.79 6.02
N GLU A 494 -6.39 -6.11 5.89
CA GLU A 494 -6.04 -6.79 4.65
C GLU A 494 -6.75 -6.15 3.46
N CYS A 495 -6.05 -6.06 2.34
CA CYS A 495 -6.59 -5.57 1.08
C CYS A 495 -6.06 -6.39 -0.10
N ALA A 496 -6.62 -6.17 -1.28
CA ALA A 496 -6.11 -6.77 -2.49
C ALA A 496 -4.78 -6.10 -2.91
N LYS A 497 -3.95 -6.85 -3.60
CA LYS A 497 -2.72 -6.33 -4.21
C LYS A 497 -3.02 -5.14 -5.11
N PRO A 498 -2.31 -4.01 -4.94
CA PRO A 498 -2.49 -2.84 -5.78
C PRO A 498 -2.34 -3.14 -7.27
N GLY A 499 -3.29 -2.64 -8.05
CA GLY A 499 -3.33 -2.85 -9.50
C GLY A 499 -3.92 -4.18 -9.95
N ARG A 500 -4.33 -5.06 -9.01
CA ARG A 500 -5.04 -6.30 -9.33
C ARG A 500 -6.44 -6.01 -9.85
N THR A 501 -6.88 -6.75 -10.87
CA THR A 501 -8.30 -6.77 -11.28
C THR A 501 -9.10 -7.54 -10.22
N ILE A 502 -10.09 -6.88 -9.62
CA ILE A 502 -10.83 -7.44 -8.47
C ILE A 502 -12.26 -7.83 -8.79
N ARG A 503 -12.82 -7.38 -9.90
CA ARG A 503 -14.25 -7.47 -10.21
C ARG A 503 -14.49 -8.34 -11.42
N PHE A 504 -15.56 -9.15 -11.35
CA PHE A 504 -16.08 -9.84 -12.54
C PHE A 504 -16.70 -8.83 -13.51
N LYS A 505 -16.55 -9.08 -14.81
CA LYS A 505 -17.23 -8.31 -15.83
C LYS A 505 -18.72 -8.70 -15.85
N TYR A 506 -19.55 -7.93 -15.20
CA TYR A 506 -20.97 -8.27 -14.96
C TYR A 506 -21.73 -8.66 -16.23
N SER A 507 -21.45 -8.01 -17.37
CA SER A 507 -22.06 -8.36 -18.66
C SER A 507 -21.66 -9.74 -19.22
N LYS A 508 -20.70 -10.42 -18.60
CA LYS A 508 -20.23 -11.76 -18.93
C LYS A 508 -20.57 -12.80 -17.84
N MET A 509 -21.20 -12.37 -16.79
CA MET A 509 -21.63 -13.22 -15.68
C MET A 509 -23.12 -13.55 -15.76
N PRO A 510 -23.60 -14.62 -15.09
CA PRO A 510 -25.01 -14.95 -15.00
C PRO A 510 -25.84 -13.78 -14.50
N VAL A 511 -27.02 -13.62 -15.10
CA VAL A 511 -28.00 -12.61 -14.72
C VAL A 511 -29.11 -13.20 -13.87
N ALA A 512 -29.87 -12.38 -13.17
CA ALA A 512 -30.99 -12.82 -12.36
C ALA A 512 -32.32 -12.24 -12.84
N LEU A 513 -33.36 -13.10 -12.81
CA LEU A 513 -34.73 -12.70 -12.88
C LEU A 513 -35.31 -12.68 -11.46
N ILE A 514 -35.70 -11.50 -11.00
CA ILE A 514 -36.14 -11.26 -9.63
C ILE A 514 -37.68 -11.09 -9.62
N ARG A 515 -38.39 -11.83 -8.76
CA ARG A 515 -39.79 -11.59 -8.49
C ARG A 515 -39.93 -10.36 -7.59
N THR A 516 -40.56 -9.31 -8.07
CA THR A 516 -40.67 -8.02 -7.37
C THR A 516 -41.98 -7.87 -6.60
N ARG A 517 -42.00 -7.01 -5.59
CA ARG A 517 -43.17 -6.86 -4.67
C ARG A 517 -44.46 -6.44 -5.35
N ASP A 518 -44.40 -5.81 -6.51
CA ASP A 518 -45.55 -5.38 -7.31
C ASP A 518 -46.19 -6.51 -8.13
N GLY A 519 -45.71 -7.73 -7.98
CA GLY A 519 -46.24 -8.89 -8.70
C GLY A 519 -45.57 -9.14 -10.05
N ASN A 520 -44.63 -8.30 -10.47
CA ASN A 520 -43.92 -8.39 -11.73
C ASN A 520 -42.55 -9.09 -11.58
N PHE A 521 -41.82 -9.19 -12.67
CA PHE A 521 -40.45 -9.66 -12.69
C PHE A 521 -39.52 -8.57 -13.17
N ARG A 522 -38.26 -8.60 -12.69
CA ARG A 522 -37.19 -7.76 -13.17
C ARG A 522 -36.02 -8.64 -13.57
N LEU A 523 -35.58 -8.51 -14.82
CA LEU A 523 -34.33 -9.07 -15.30
C LEU A 523 -33.21 -8.06 -15.02
N THR A 524 -32.14 -8.46 -14.34
CA THR A 524 -31.06 -7.56 -13.95
C THR A 524 -29.70 -8.24 -14.01
N GLU A 525 -28.66 -7.48 -14.33
CA GLU A 525 -27.30 -7.85 -13.98
C GLU A 525 -27.14 -7.85 -12.47
N LEU A 526 -26.21 -8.63 -11.97
CA LEU A 526 -25.87 -8.67 -10.54
C LEU A 526 -24.71 -7.70 -10.29
N ASP A 527 -25.04 -6.39 -10.24
CA ASP A 527 -24.11 -5.28 -10.37
C ASP A 527 -24.27 -4.17 -9.32
N ASN A 528 -25.09 -4.42 -8.27
CA ASN A 528 -25.43 -3.43 -7.25
C ASN A 528 -26.19 -2.19 -7.78
N SER A 529 -26.72 -2.23 -8.99
CA SER A 529 -27.49 -1.13 -9.57
C SER A 529 -28.79 -0.88 -8.78
N SER A 530 -29.18 0.39 -8.69
CA SER A 530 -30.42 0.78 -7.98
C SER A 530 -31.60 0.71 -8.93
N TYR A 531 -32.74 0.23 -8.42
CA TYR A 531 -34.02 0.24 -9.12
C TYR A 531 -35.16 0.58 -8.17
N SER A 532 -36.23 1.08 -8.71
CA SER A 532 -37.41 1.49 -7.92
C SER A 532 -38.63 0.62 -8.22
N ILE A 533 -39.41 0.30 -7.20
CA ILE A 533 -40.67 -0.42 -7.27
C ILE A 533 -41.75 0.45 -6.64
N THR A 534 -42.88 0.55 -7.30
CA THR A 534 -44.05 1.29 -6.78
C THR A 534 -45.21 0.33 -6.46
N VAL A 535 -45.60 0.30 -5.20
CA VAL A 535 -46.74 -0.50 -4.74
C VAL A 535 -47.69 0.41 -3.96
N GLY A 536 -48.97 0.43 -4.34
CA GLY A 536 -49.97 1.24 -3.64
C GLY A 536 -49.67 2.74 -3.58
N GLY A 537 -48.96 3.28 -4.61
CA GLY A 537 -48.59 4.69 -4.68
C GLY A 537 -47.28 5.03 -3.91
N THR A 538 -46.71 4.06 -3.20
CA THR A 538 -45.43 4.24 -2.50
C THR A 538 -44.29 3.67 -3.33
N THR A 539 -43.31 4.52 -3.64
CA THR A 539 -42.08 4.11 -4.37
C THR A 539 -40.97 3.82 -3.38
N THR A 540 -40.36 2.65 -3.49
CA THR A 540 -39.18 2.22 -2.72
C THR A 540 -38.02 1.94 -3.66
N THR A 541 -36.82 2.36 -3.26
CA THR A 541 -35.58 2.08 -4.00
C THR A 541 -34.93 0.83 -3.44
N HIS A 542 -34.53 -0.07 -4.31
CA HIS A 542 -33.84 -1.32 -4.02
C HIS A 542 -32.52 -1.36 -4.77
N LYS A 543 -31.62 -2.23 -4.33
CA LYS A 543 -30.37 -2.53 -5.03
C LYS A 543 -30.41 -3.95 -5.57
N ALA A 544 -29.91 -4.15 -6.76
CA ALA A 544 -29.68 -5.49 -7.28
C ALA A 544 -28.59 -6.17 -6.42
N PRO A 545 -28.70 -7.48 -6.16
CA PRO A 545 -27.56 -8.23 -5.66
C PRO A 545 -26.37 -8.06 -6.61
N PHE A 546 -25.16 -8.33 -6.15
CA PHE A 546 -23.98 -8.18 -7.00
C PHE A 546 -22.97 -9.29 -6.73
N TRP A 547 -22.19 -9.60 -7.75
CA TRP A 547 -21.04 -10.47 -7.60
C TRP A 547 -19.98 -9.74 -6.79
N GLU A 548 -19.56 -10.33 -5.67
CA GLU A 548 -18.58 -9.74 -4.77
C GLU A 548 -17.20 -9.60 -5.42
N ASP A 549 -16.49 -8.55 -5.05
CA ASP A 549 -15.14 -8.25 -5.52
C ASP A 549 -14.08 -9.03 -4.70
N ALA A 550 -12.90 -9.25 -5.28
CA ALA A 550 -11.72 -9.79 -4.59
C ALA A 550 -11.09 -8.69 -3.72
N LEU A 551 -11.47 -8.62 -2.45
CA LEU A 551 -11.08 -7.52 -1.56
C LEU A 551 -9.75 -7.72 -0.86
N VAL A 552 -9.15 -8.93 -0.90
CA VAL A 552 -7.91 -9.28 -0.20
C VAL A 552 -7.02 -10.15 -1.07
N GLY A 553 -5.73 -10.13 -0.78
CA GLY A 553 -4.74 -11.04 -1.37
C GLY A 553 -4.36 -10.72 -2.82
N ASP A 554 -3.63 -11.63 -3.42
CA ASP A 554 -3.15 -11.58 -4.79
C ASP A 554 -3.50 -12.85 -5.57
N ASP A 555 -2.84 -13.07 -6.70
CA ASP A 555 -3.11 -14.23 -7.57
C ASP A 555 -2.64 -15.57 -6.96
N ILE A 556 -1.84 -15.54 -5.90
CA ILE A 556 -1.36 -16.71 -5.18
C ILE A 556 -2.25 -16.99 -3.97
N THR A 557 -2.48 -15.98 -3.13
CA THR A 557 -3.19 -16.12 -1.85
C THR A 557 -4.72 -16.12 -1.99
N ASN A 558 -5.25 -15.51 -3.04
CA ASN A 558 -6.69 -15.49 -3.34
C ASN A 558 -6.93 -15.48 -4.85
N PRO A 559 -6.61 -16.58 -5.56
CA PRO A 559 -6.64 -16.65 -7.01
C PRO A 559 -8.03 -16.37 -7.60
N GLU A 560 -8.06 -16.02 -8.87
CA GLU A 560 -9.32 -15.93 -9.62
C GLU A 560 -10.00 -17.30 -9.64
N PRO A 561 -11.34 -17.36 -9.46
CA PRO A 561 -12.08 -18.62 -9.56
C PRO A 561 -11.87 -19.30 -10.91
N SER A 562 -11.71 -20.62 -10.90
CA SER A 562 -11.39 -21.42 -12.09
C SER A 562 -12.44 -21.37 -13.22
N PHE A 563 -13.62 -20.78 -12.98
CA PHE A 563 -14.58 -20.53 -14.06
C PHE A 563 -14.18 -19.33 -14.93
N ILE A 564 -13.26 -18.45 -14.49
CA ILE A 564 -12.79 -17.33 -15.33
C ILE A 564 -12.06 -17.87 -16.57
N GLY A 565 -12.37 -17.27 -17.72
CA GLY A 565 -11.90 -17.74 -19.01
C GLY A 565 -12.65 -18.97 -19.56
N ARG A 566 -13.74 -19.41 -18.91
CA ARG A 566 -14.55 -20.58 -19.28
C ARG A 566 -16.03 -20.25 -19.29
N PRO A 567 -16.84 -21.01 -20.04
CA PRO A 567 -18.28 -20.91 -19.94
C PRO A 567 -18.77 -21.64 -18.67
N ILE A 568 -19.81 -21.10 -18.04
CA ILE A 568 -20.49 -21.77 -16.94
C ILE A 568 -21.52 -22.74 -17.52
N ASN A 569 -21.26 -24.04 -17.41
CA ASN A 569 -22.09 -25.09 -17.98
C ASN A 569 -23.39 -25.28 -17.20
N LYS A 570 -23.34 -25.19 -15.87
CA LYS A 570 -24.49 -25.37 -15.01
C LYS A 570 -24.29 -24.69 -13.66
N MET A 571 -25.38 -24.25 -13.06
CA MET A 571 -25.44 -23.80 -11.68
C MET A 571 -26.27 -24.77 -10.85
N LEU A 572 -25.83 -25.02 -9.62
CA LEU A 572 -26.46 -25.89 -8.64
C LEU A 572 -26.48 -25.21 -7.28
N PHE A 573 -27.37 -25.64 -6.41
CA PHE A 573 -27.41 -25.21 -5.02
C PHE A 573 -27.28 -26.42 -4.09
N PHE A 574 -26.26 -26.42 -3.25
CA PHE A 574 -26.03 -27.50 -2.31
C PHE A 574 -25.32 -27.01 -1.04
N ARG A 575 -25.77 -27.48 0.11
CA ARG A 575 -25.19 -27.14 1.42
C ARG A 575 -24.97 -25.64 1.64
N ASN A 576 -26.00 -24.87 1.32
CA ASN A 576 -26.00 -23.42 1.48
C ASN A 576 -24.92 -22.68 0.65
N ARG A 577 -24.54 -23.25 -0.49
CA ARG A 577 -23.58 -22.69 -1.44
C ARG A 577 -24.16 -22.71 -2.85
N LEU A 578 -23.90 -21.66 -3.62
CA LEU A 578 -24.08 -21.67 -5.06
C LEU A 578 -22.88 -22.34 -5.70
N ILE A 579 -23.11 -23.37 -6.50
CA ILE A 579 -22.07 -24.14 -7.18
C ILE A 579 -22.13 -23.82 -8.68
N MET A 580 -21.00 -23.50 -9.26
CA MET A 580 -20.80 -23.35 -10.70
C MET A 580 -19.99 -24.51 -11.24
N LEU A 581 -20.45 -25.09 -12.33
CA LEU A 581 -19.73 -26.11 -13.08
C LEU A 581 -19.17 -25.47 -14.37
N ALA A 582 -17.86 -25.51 -14.54
CA ALA A 582 -17.19 -24.93 -15.71
C ALA A 582 -16.12 -25.90 -16.19
N ASN A 583 -16.40 -26.57 -17.32
CA ASN A 583 -15.57 -27.66 -17.85
C ASN A 583 -15.29 -28.73 -16.76
N GLU A 584 -14.04 -28.93 -16.39
CA GLU A 584 -13.59 -29.88 -15.37
C GLU A 584 -13.63 -29.34 -13.93
N PHE A 585 -14.09 -28.10 -13.73
CA PHE A 585 -14.04 -27.43 -12.42
C PHE A 585 -15.40 -27.39 -11.75
N ILE A 586 -15.37 -27.55 -10.44
CA ILE A 586 -16.50 -27.42 -9.52
C ILE A 586 -16.16 -26.30 -8.54
N ILE A 587 -16.81 -25.16 -8.70
CA ILE A 587 -16.53 -23.99 -7.91
C ILE A 587 -17.76 -23.65 -7.06
N ALA A 588 -17.57 -23.60 -5.73
CA ALA A 588 -18.65 -23.30 -4.80
C ALA A 588 -18.40 -21.96 -4.08
N SER A 589 -19.45 -21.15 -4.02
CA SER A 589 -19.42 -19.88 -3.28
C SER A 589 -19.21 -20.08 -1.78
N ARG A 590 -19.03 -18.99 -1.05
CA ARG A 590 -19.10 -19.01 0.41
C ARG A 590 -20.48 -19.45 0.89
N PRO A 591 -20.58 -20.16 2.05
CA PRO A 591 -21.86 -20.61 2.58
C PRO A 591 -22.70 -19.40 3.05
N GLY A 592 -23.94 -19.31 2.55
CA GLY A 592 -24.84 -18.20 2.87
C GLY A 592 -24.54 -16.90 2.11
N ASP A 593 -23.44 -16.83 1.39
CA ASP A 593 -22.99 -15.68 0.59
C ASP A 593 -22.79 -16.16 -0.85
N TYR A 594 -23.92 -16.28 -1.57
CA TYR A 594 -23.99 -17.06 -2.82
C TYR A 594 -23.31 -16.40 -4.01
N LEU A 595 -23.05 -15.10 -3.94
CA LEU A 595 -22.42 -14.34 -5.02
C LEU A 595 -20.93 -14.03 -4.73
N ASN A 596 -20.38 -14.60 -3.68
CA ASN A 596 -18.99 -14.44 -3.27
C ASN A 596 -18.17 -15.70 -3.53
N PHE A 597 -17.20 -15.59 -4.42
CA PHE A 597 -16.28 -16.66 -4.83
C PHE A 597 -14.83 -16.37 -4.46
N PHE A 598 -14.58 -15.39 -3.57
CA PHE A 598 -13.27 -15.01 -3.09
C PHE A 598 -13.12 -15.25 -1.58
N SER A 599 -11.91 -15.53 -1.13
CA SER A 599 -11.58 -15.62 0.30
C SER A 599 -11.66 -14.25 0.96
N LYS A 600 -11.97 -14.20 2.25
CA LYS A 600 -12.00 -12.94 3.04
C LYS A 600 -10.70 -12.63 3.75
N SER A 601 -9.75 -13.54 3.74
CA SER A 601 -8.40 -13.37 4.27
C SER A 601 -7.40 -14.02 3.33
N ALA A 602 -6.26 -13.39 3.16
CA ALA A 602 -5.13 -13.92 2.41
C ALA A 602 -4.25 -14.84 3.27
N ILE A 603 -4.30 -14.67 4.59
CA ILE A 603 -3.42 -15.36 5.54
C ILE A 603 -4.08 -16.52 6.28
N GLN A 604 -5.40 -16.66 6.22
CA GLN A 604 -6.16 -17.69 6.93
C GLN A 604 -7.14 -18.40 6.04
N PHE A 605 -7.02 -19.73 5.94
CA PHE A 605 -8.04 -20.58 5.35
C PHE A 605 -9.08 -20.98 6.40
N VAL A 606 -10.33 -20.70 6.13
CA VAL A 606 -11.44 -21.04 7.00
C VAL A 606 -12.47 -21.92 6.29
N ALA A 607 -13.23 -22.72 7.05
CA ALA A 607 -14.24 -23.61 6.48
C ALA A 607 -15.36 -22.87 5.69
N SER A 608 -15.45 -21.56 5.86
CA SER A 608 -16.39 -20.71 5.13
C SER A 608 -15.83 -20.15 3.83
N ASP A 609 -14.60 -20.46 3.44
CA ASP A 609 -14.06 -19.99 2.16
C ASP A 609 -14.70 -20.69 0.97
N PRO A 610 -14.62 -20.10 -0.22
CA PRO A 610 -15.02 -20.74 -1.46
C PRO A 610 -14.28 -22.07 -1.65
N ILE A 611 -14.86 -22.94 -2.43
CA ILE A 611 -14.25 -24.22 -2.80
C ILE A 611 -14.03 -24.19 -4.30
N ASP A 612 -12.83 -24.45 -4.74
CA ASP A 612 -12.47 -24.56 -6.14
C ASP A 612 -11.73 -25.88 -6.36
N LEU A 613 -12.35 -26.80 -7.08
CA LEU A 613 -11.87 -28.15 -7.29
C LEU A 613 -11.80 -28.48 -8.77
N SER A 614 -10.69 -29.06 -9.19
CA SER A 614 -10.57 -29.67 -10.52
C SER A 614 -11.04 -31.12 -10.49
N GLY A 615 -11.91 -31.48 -11.42
CA GLY A 615 -12.29 -32.86 -11.68
C GLY A 615 -11.33 -33.54 -12.69
N SER A 616 -11.76 -34.67 -13.23
CA SER A 616 -11.03 -35.33 -14.32
C SER A 616 -11.33 -34.64 -15.65
N SER A 617 -10.30 -34.34 -16.42
CA SER A 617 -10.45 -33.83 -17.79
C SER A 617 -11.11 -34.82 -18.78
N GLU A 618 -11.12 -36.11 -18.46
CA GLU A 618 -11.83 -37.14 -19.23
C GLU A 618 -13.35 -37.05 -19.11
N TYR A 619 -13.84 -36.52 -17.95
CA TYR A 619 -15.26 -36.41 -17.64
C TYR A 619 -15.54 -34.99 -17.10
N PRO A 620 -15.70 -34.00 -17.98
CA PRO A 620 -15.99 -32.64 -17.57
C PRO A 620 -17.30 -32.54 -16.80
N ALA A 621 -17.37 -31.65 -15.81
CA ALA A 621 -18.50 -31.45 -14.92
C ALA A 621 -19.74 -30.82 -15.58
#